data_17a2b814eb3a90891ee674938900a51b
#
_entry.id   17a2b814eb3a90891ee674938900a51b
#
_cell.length_a   1.000
_cell.length_b   1.000
_cell.length_c   1.000
_cell.angle_alpha   90.00
_cell.angle_beta   90.00
_cell.angle_gamma   90.00
#
_symmetry.space_group_name_H-M   'P 1'
#
loop_
_entity.id
_entity.type
_entity.pdbx_description
1 polymer ?
#
loop_
_entity_poly.entity_id
_entity_poly.type
_entity_poly.pdbx_seq_one_letter_code
_entity_poly.pdbx_strand_id
1 'polypeptide(L)'
;IPHCYPGNFPSVKENLPREERQKAFMSLLLEEVARRNLSNLPVVVMAHTAVRRQDGRDPDALGQDLDIIGGIDMIHEEDLGTGYDYVALGHIHCPQNISSRIRYCGSPLPISFDEDFQHSVSLVSIDSHGAEPQVETIDIANDMPVVTIPKQDRGKRSELKSLTWEEARKAFEQIDSDMECYVRLNVKDDGTIPVEAKDIAAKIPERCGLKAKFCLVNRVKKSSPDAGTSTEKVSISTAELGRMTPYSVAELFLKETGNEGLDPQI
;
A
#
# COMPACT_ATOMS: atom_id res chain seq x y z
N ILE A 1 0.38 -17.87 5.51
CA ILE A 1 1.37 -17.14 6.31
C ILE A 1 0.79 -15.75 6.55
N PRO A 2 0.48 -15.39 7.79
CA PRO A 2 -0.04 -14.06 8.10
C PRO A 2 1.04 -12.99 7.86
N HIS A 3 0.62 -11.74 7.89
CA HIS A 3 1.57 -10.64 7.91
C HIS A 3 2.49 -10.73 9.14
N CYS A 4 3.78 -10.82 8.92
CA CYS A 4 4.80 -10.94 9.95
C CYS A 4 5.98 -10.02 9.64
N TYR A 5 6.49 -9.35 10.66
CA TYR A 5 7.80 -8.71 10.55
C TYR A 5 8.91 -9.79 10.55
N PRO A 6 10.05 -9.55 9.90
CA PRO A 6 11.17 -10.51 9.88
C PRO A 6 11.56 -11.04 11.27
N GLY A 7 11.45 -10.19 12.30
CA GLY A 7 11.71 -10.57 13.69
C GLY A 7 10.68 -11.48 14.34
N ASN A 8 9.48 -11.65 13.74
CA ASN A 8 8.42 -12.52 14.26
C ASN A 8 8.58 -13.98 13.82
N PHE A 9 9.39 -14.23 12.79
CA PHE A 9 9.68 -15.62 12.40
C PHE A 9 10.53 -16.31 13.47
N PRO A 10 10.18 -17.55 13.85
CA PRO A 10 10.97 -18.28 14.83
C PRO A 10 12.37 -18.55 14.27
N SER A 11 13.37 -18.47 15.16
CA SER A 11 14.71 -18.89 14.80
C SER A 11 14.74 -20.41 14.72
N VAL A 12 14.86 -20.95 13.52
CA VAL A 12 14.93 -22.40 13.25
C VAL A 12 16.34 -22.93 13.38
N LYS A 13 17.33 -22.05 13.51
CA LYS A 13 18.75 -22.35 13.77
C LYS A 13 19.30 -21.34 14.77
N GLU A 14 20.26 -21.77 15.59
CA GLU A 14 20.95 -20.87 16.51
C GLU A 14 21.69 -19.76 15.75
N ASN A 15 21.62 -18.54 16.27
CA ASN A 15 22.29 -17.34 15.73
C ASN A 15 21.95 -16.94 14.28
N LEU A 16 20.77 -17.33 13.79
CA LEU A 16 20.35 -16.92 12.45
C LEU A 16 19.99 -15.42 12.43
N PRO A 17 20.57 -14.62 11.50
CA PRO A 17 20.20 -13.23 11.30
C PRO A 17 18.70 -13.07 11.07
N ARG A 18 18.13 -11.92 11.45
CA ARG A 18 16.68 -11.68 11.34
C ARG A 18 16.18 -11.79 9.91
N GLU A 19 16.93 -11.25 8.96
CA GLU A 19 16.67 -11.26 7.52
C GLU A 19 16.62 -12.67 6.93
N GLU A 20 17.36 -13.62 7.48
CA GLU A 20 17.38 -15.00 7.00
C GLU A 20 16.34 -15.91 7.66
N ARG A 21 15.69 -15.45 8.72
CA ARG A 21 14.74 -16.29 9.48
C ARG A 21 13.53 -16.70 8.67
N GLN A 22 12.99 -15.78 7.85
CA GLN A 22 11.84 -16.08 7.01
C GLN A 22 12.17 -17.17 5.98
N LYS A 23 13.28 -17.02 5.25
CA LYS A 23 13.75 -18.00 4.27
C LYS A 23 13.94 -19.38 4.90
N ALA A 24 14.63 -19.42 6.04
CA ALA A 24 14.89 -20.69 6.74
C ALA A 24 13.59 -21.33 7.26
N PHE A 25 12.66 -20.53 7.80
CA PHE A 25 11.36 -21.02 8.25
C PHE A 25 10.54 -21.56 7.07
N MET A 26 10.50 -20.84 5.95
CA MET A 26 9.77 -21.25 4.75
C MET A 26 10.33 -22.57 4.18
N SER A 27 11.64 -22.69 4.12
CA SER A 27 12.29 -23.93 3.65
C SER A 27 11.89 -25.13 4.51
N LEU A 28 11.98 -25.02 5.84
CA LEU A 28 11.56 -26.09 6.73
C LEU A 28 10.08 -26.43 6.63
N LEU A 29 9.22 -25.39 6.50
CA LEU A 29 7.78 -25.60 6.35
C LEU A 29 7.47 -26.39 5.07
N LEU A 30 8.09 -26.01 3.95
CA LEU A 30 7.86 -26.68 2.67
C LEU A 30 8.48 -28.08 2.60
N GLU A 31 9.62 -28.31 3.25
CA GLU A 31 10.18 -29.66 3.45
C GLU A 31 9.20 -30.56 4.22
N GLU A 32 8.60 -30.05 5.29
CA GLU A 32 7.61 -30.80 6.05
C GLU A 32 6.31 -31.03 5.26
N VAL A 33 5.87 -30.07 4.46
CA VAL A 33 4.75 -30.23 3.53
C VAL A 33 5.04 -31.33 2.52
N ALA A 34 6.22 -31.31 1.89
CA ALA A 34 6.63 -32.34 0.92
C ALA A 34 6.66 -33.74 1.57
N ARG A 35 7.18 -33.84 2.80
CA ARG A 35 7.18 -35.08 3.56
C ARG A 35 5.80 -35.66 3.83
N ARG A 36 4.80 -34.81 4.03
CA ARG A 36 3.40 -35.18 4.30
C ARG A 36 2.56 -35.36 3.04
N ASN A 37 2.97 -34.80 1.93
CA ASN A 37 2.21 -34.84 0.67
C ASN A 37 2.36 -36.18 -0.06
N LEU A 38 1.95 -37.28 0.60
CA LEU A 38 2.05 -38.64 0.08
C LEU A 38 1.19 -38.87 -1.17
N SER A 39 0.16 -38.07 -1.38
CA SER A 39 -0.72 -38.15 -2.55
C SER A 39 -0.25 -37.28 -3.71
N ASN A 40 0.90 -36.62 -3.58
CA ASN A 40 1.47 -35.74 -4.60
C ASN A 40 0.49 -34.68 -5.11
N LEU A 41 -0.25 -34.06 -4.19
CA LEU A 41 -1.22 -33.01 -4.50
C LEU A 41 -0.52 -31.67 -4.77
N PRO A 42 -1.12 -30.76 -5.56
CA PRO A 42 -0.60 -29.42 -5.72
C PRO A 42 -0.44 -28.68 -4.38
N VAL A 43 0.66 -27.97 -4.24
CA VAL A 43 1.02 -27.20 -3.03
C VAL A 43 0.82 -25.73 -3.29
N VAL A 44 -0.12 -25.10 -2.55
CA VAL A 44 -0.39 -23.68 -2.62
C VAL A 44 0.03 -22.99 -1.33
N VAL A 45 0.85 -21.96 -1.46
CA VAL A 45 1.22 -21.06 -0.36
C VAL A 45 0.36 -19.82 -0.40
N MET A 46 -0.25 -19.47 0.72
CA MET A 46 -0.93 -18.17 0.90
C MET A 46 -0.08 -17.32 1.84
N ALA A 47 0.29 -16.12 1.41
CA ALA A 47 1.12 -15.21 2.21
C ALA A 47 0.65 -13.76 2.08
N HIS A 48 0.85 -12.98 3.15
CA HIS A 48 0.55 -11.55 3.19
C HIS A 48 1.83 -10.77 3.43
N THR A 49 2.53 -10.42 2.34
CA THR A 49 3.87 -9.82 2.40
C THR A 49 4.21 -9.08 1.12
N ALA A 50 5.18 -8.15 1.17
CA ALA A 50 5.71 -7.48 0.00
C ALA A 50 6.87 -8.30 -0.60
N VAL A 51 6.73 -8.70 -1.86
CA VAL A 51 7.71 -9.53 -2.59
C VAL A 51 8.26 -8.74 -3.78
N ARG A 52 9.58 -8.60 -3.83
CA ARG A 52 10.30 -7.97 -4.95
C ARG A 52 10.36 -8.90 -6.14
N ARG A 53 10.23 -8.34 -7.35
CA ARG A 53 10.36 -9.10 -8.60
C ARG A 53 11.79 -9.59 -8.80
N GLN A 54 11.96 -10.68 -9.56
CA GLN A 54 13.27 -11.21 -9.92
C GLN A 54 14.17 -10.23 -10.66
N ASP A 55 13.58 -9.31 -11.44
CA ASP A 55 14.31 -8.24 -12.14
C ASP A 55 14.73 -7.09 -11.22
N GLY A 56 14.53 -7.21 -9.92
CA GLY A 56 14.88 -6.24 -8.89
C GLY A 56 13.91 -5.06 -8.80
N ARG A 57 12.87 -5.01 -9.64
CA ARG A 57 11.83 -3.97 -9.54
C ARG A 57 10.89 -4.28 -8.38
N ASP A 58 10.47 -3.20 -7.72
CA ASP A 58 9.43 -3.30 -6.72
C ASP A 58 8.08 -3.59 -7.38
N PRO A 59 7.15 -4.26 -6.69
CA PRO A 59 5.80 -4.45 -7.20
C PRO A 59 5.09 -3.11 -7.39
N ASP A 60 4.20 -3.04 -8.37
CA ASP A 60 3.36 -1.85 -8.57
C ASP A 60 2.40 -1.69 -7.40
N ALA A 61 2.63 -0.68 -6.60
CA ALA A 61 1.80 -0.36 -5.44
C ALA A 61 0.91 0.87 -5.73
N LEU A 62 0.27 0.87 -6.88
CA LEU A 62 -0.63 1.96 -7.28
C LEU A 62 -1.63 2.27 -6.16
N GLY A 63 -1.60 3.51 -5.67
CA GLY A 63 -2.47 3.94 -4.58
C GLY A 63 -2.04 3.51 -3.17
N GLN A 64 -0.99 2.70 -3.01
CA GLN A 64 -0.42 2.35 -1.71
C GLN A 64 0.93 3.03 -1.52
N ASP A 65 1.14 3.53 -0.32
CA ASP A 65 2.47 4.01 0.09
C ASP A 65 3.18 2.86 0.82
N LEU A 66 4.05 2.16 0.10
CA LEU A 66 4.80 1.03 0.67
C LEU A 66 5.79 1.49 1.76
N ASP A 67 6.23 2.76 1.70
CA ASP A 67 7.16 3.32 2.69
C ASP A 67 6.46 3.63 4.03
N ILE A 68 5.13 3.86 4.01
CA ILE A 68 4.36 4.19 5.23
C ILE A 68 3.90 2.93 5.97
N ILE A 69 3.80 1.79 5.29
CA ILE A 69 3.34 0.54 5.91
C ILE A 69 4.50 -0.09 6.71
N GLY A 70 4.94 0.63 7.73
CA GLY A 70 5.65 0.07 8.88
C GLY A 70 7.00 -0.60 8.62
N GLY A 71 7.81 -0.13 7.66
CA GLY A 71 9.16 -0.68 7.49
C GLY A 71 9.16 -2.19 7.21
N ILE A 72 8.22 -2.66 6.43
CA ILE A 72 8.21 -4.04 5.99
C ILE A 72 9.31 -4.17 4.95
N ASP A 73 10.39 -4.84 5.33
CA ASP A 73 11.43 -5.20 4.41
C ASP A 73 10.81 -6.06 3.31
N MET A 74 10.88 -5.60 2.06
CA MET A 74 10.48 -6.41 0.91
C MET A 74 11.37 -7.63 0.83
N ILE A 75 10.74 -8.80 0.78
CA ILE A 75 11.45 -10.06 0.60
C ILE A 75 11.69 -10.36 -0.88
N HIS A 76 12.65 -11.19 -1.17
CA HIS A 76 12.86 -11.75 -2.50
C HIS A 76 12.01 -12.99 -2.73
N GLU A 77 11.72 -13.32 -4.00
CA GLU A 77 10.99 -14.53 -4.36
C GLU A 77 11.60 -15.78 -3.72
N GLU A 78 12.94 -15.87 -3.69
CA GLU A 78 13.69 -16.99 -3.10
C GLU A 78 13.45 -17.16 -1.58
N ASP A 79 13.00 -16.12 -0.88
CA ASP A 79 12.70 -16.18 0.55
C ASP A 79 11.37 -16.89 0.85
N LEU A 80 10.57 -17.13 -0.19
CA LEU A 80 9.35 -17.96 -0.10
C LEU A 80 9.63 -19.46 -0.13
N GLY A 81 10.90 -19.86 -0.33
CA GLY A 81 11.30 -21.26 -0.43
C GLY A 81 11.01 -21.87 -1.80
N THR A 82 11.05 -23.20 -1.88
CA THR A 82 10.83 -23.98 -3.12
C THR A 82 9.89 -25.15 -2.85
N GLY A 83 9.32 -25.76 -3.92
CA GLY A 83 8.44 -26.93 -3.79
C GLY A 83 6.97 -26.60 -3.66
N TYR A 84 6.58 -25.36 -3.93
CA TYR A 84 5.18 -24.96 -4.15
C TYR A 84 4.85 -24.95 -5.65
N ASP A 85 3.57 -25.08 -5.96
CA ASP A 85 3.03 -24.96 -7.32
C ASP A 85 2.49 -23.56 -7.58
N TYR A 86 2.00 -22.90 -6.53
CA TYR A 86 1.49 -21.52 -6.62
C TYR A 86 1.64 -20.77 -5.29
N VAL A 87 1.91 -19.47 -5.38
CA VAL A 87 1.89 -18.55 -4.24
C VAL A 87 0.84 -17.47 -4.46
N ALA A 88 -0.20 -17.51 -3.65
CA ALA A 88 -1.24 -16.48 -3.58
C ALA A 88 -0.82 -15.41 -2.58
N LEU A 89 -0.46 -14.23 -3.09
CA LEU A 89 -0.02 -13.10 -2.29
C LEU A 89 -1.18 -12.13 -2.01
N GLY A 90 -1.27 -11.65 -0.77
CA GLY A 90 -1.98 -10.46 -0.34
C GLY A 90 -0.99 -9.36 0.03
N HIS A 91 -1.48 -8.22 0.47
CA HIS A 91 -0.78 -7.00 0.85
C HIS A 91 -0.81 -5.92 -0.24
N ILE A 92 -0.38 -6.20 -1.45
CA ILE A 92 -0.46 -5.25 -2.57
C ILE A 92 -1.86 -5.32 -3.19
N HIS A 93 -2.53 -4.17 -3.29
CA HIS A 93 -3.91 -4.09 -3.78
C HIS A 93 -4.01 -4.12 -5.31
N CYS A 94 -2.94 -3.76 -6.02
CA CYS A 94 -2.90 -3.83 -7.48
C CYS A 94 -2.65 -5.27 -7.94
N PRO A 95 -3.57 -5.89 -8.71
CA PRO A 95 -3.41 -7.26 -9.21
C PRO A 95 -2.22 -7.34 -10.17
N GLN A 96 -1.27 -8.22 -9.89
CA GLN A 96 -0.05 -8.37 -10.68
C GLN A 96 0.67 -9.68 -10.46
N ASN A 97 1.37 -10.16 -11.48
CA ASN A 97 2.27 -11.30 -11.37
C ASN A 97 3.66 -10.83 -10.90
N ILE A 98 4.23 -11.54 -9.94
CA ILE A 98 5.65 -11.44 -9.57
C ILE A 98 6.45 -12.39 -10.47
N SER A 99 5.98 -13.64 -10.60
CA SER A 99 6.46 -14.63 -11.56
C SER A 99 5.28 -15.44 -12.11
N SER A 100 5.53 -16.49 -12.90
CA SER A 100 4.47 -17.37 -13.42
C SER A 100 3.69 -18.07 -12.32
N ARG A 101 4.33 -18.31 -11.17
CA ARG A 101 3.76 -19.04 -10.03
C ARG A 101 3.41 -18.18 -8.82
N ILE A 102 3.74 -16.88 -8.86
CA ILE A 102 3.56 -15.97 -7.73
C ILE A 102 2.77 -14.75 -8.18
N ARG A 103 1.63 -14.49 -7.53
CA ARG A 103 0.73 -13.42 -7.92
C ARG A 103 0.06 -12.76 -6.72
N TYR A 104 -0.07 -11.43 -6.81
CA TYR A 104 -1.04 -10.66 -6.05
C TYR A 104 -2.38 -10.68 -6.77
N CYS A 105 -3.43 -11.15 -6.12
CA CYS A 105 -4.79 -11.06 -6.68
C CYS A 105 -5.31 -9.61 -6.64
N GLY A 106 -4.72 -8.77 -5.81
CA GLY A 106 -5.19 -7.43 -5.54
C GLY A 106 -6.34 -7.39 -4.53
N SER A 107 -6.94 -6.21 -4.37
CA SER A 107 -8.17 -6.02 -3.61
C SER A 107 -9.40 -6.17 -4.53
N PRO A 108 -10.49 -6.80 -4.06
CA PRO A 108 -11.71 -6.95 -4.87
C PRO A 108 -12.47 -5.62 -5.06
N LEU A 109 -12.26 -4.66 -4.18
CA LEU A 109 -12.86 -3.32 -4.20
C LEU A 109 -11.81 -2.27 -3.84
N PRO A 110 -11.97 -1.01 -4.27
CA PRO A 110 -11.05 0.06 -3.91
C PRO A 110 -11.09 0.33 -2.40
N ILE A 111 -9.92 0.37 -1.79
CA ILE A 111 -9.71 0.69 -0.37
C ILE A 111 -9.17 2.12 -0.25
N SER A 112 -8.56 2.65 -1.31
CA SER A 112 -8.01 3.99 -1.38
C SER A 112 -8.52 4.75 -2.61
N PHE A 113 -8.58 6.09 -2.51
CA PHE A 113 -8.91 6.97 -3.63
C PHE A 113 -7.83 7.01 -4.73
N ASP A 114 -6.68 6.41 -4.48
CA ASP A 114 -5.57 6.36 -5.43
C ASP A 114 -5.54 5.05 -6.23
N GLU A 115 -6.50 4.16 -6.00
CA GLU A 115 -6.66 2.88 -6.68
C GLU A 115 -7.59 3.04 -7.90
N ASP A 116 -7.04 3.56 -9.00
CA ASP A 116 -7.79 3.81 -10.24
C ASP A 116 -7.63 2.69 -11.29
N PHE A 117 -7.34 1.47 -10.84
CA PHE A 117 -7.20 0.27 -11.66
C PHE A 117 -8.44 -0.62 -11.58
N GLN A 118 -8.57 -1.57 -12.54
CA GLN A 118 -9.63 -2.57 -12.52
C GLN A 118 -9.40 -3.56 -11.38
N HIS A 119 -10.36 -3.64 -10.46
CA HIS A 119 -10.36 -4.61 -9.36
C HIS A 119 -10.83 -5.97 -9.85
N SER A 120 -10.23 -7.03 -9.31
CA SER A 120 -10.49 -8.39 -9.77
C SER A 120 -10.19 -9.43 -8.68
N VAL A 121 -10.62 -10.66 -8.94
CA VAL A 121 -10.16 -11.85 -8.24
C VAL A 121 -9.46 -12.78 -9.21
N SER A 122 -8.65 -13.71 -8.70
CA SER A 122 -7.94 -14.69 -9.53
C SER A 122 -8.52 -16.08 -9.28
N LEU A 123 -8.97 -16.75 -10.36
CA LEU A 123 -9.26 -18.17 -10.34
C LEU A 123 -8.02 -18.92 -10.80
N VAL A 124 -7.53 -19.84 -9.96
CA VAL A 124 -6.31 -20.59 -10.22
C VAL A 124 -6.61 -22.08 -10.33
N SER A 125 -6.19 -22.68 -11.43
CA SER A 125 -6.31 -24.12 -11.68
C SER A 125 -4.93 -24.75 -11.79
N ILE A 126 -4.70 -25.85 -11.08
CA ILE A 126 -3.45 -26.59 -11.07
C ILE A 126 -3.77 -28.08 -11.25
N ASP A 127 -3.38 -28.66 -12.37
CA ASP A 127 -3.79 -30.04 -12.73
C ASP A 127 -3.11 -31.11 -11.86
N SER A 128 -1.84 -30.87 -11.50
CA SER A 128 -1.05 -31.79 -10.68
C SER A 128 0.14 -31.08 -10.04
N HIS A 129 0.74 -31.70 -9.04
CA HIS A 129 1.98 -31.19 -8.47
C HIS A 129 3.06 -31.08 -9.54
N GLY A 130 3.75 -29.93 -9.59
CA GLY A 130 4.74 -29.58 -10.61
C GLY A 130 4.16 -28.97 -11.88
N ALA A 131 2.84 -29.04 -12.12
CA ALA A 131 2.22 -28.41 -13.27
C ALA A 131 2.27 -26.87 -13.19
N GLU A 132 2.26 -26.21 -14.35
CA GLU A 132 2.16 -24.75 -14.42
C GLU A 132 0.74 -24.31 -14.08
N PRO A 133 0.56 -23.36 -13.15
CA PRO A 133 -0.77 -22.87 -12.79
C PRO A 133 -1.41 -22.09 -13.93
N GLN A 134 -2.68 -22.32 -14.17
CA GLN A 134 -3.50 -21.50 -15.07
C GLN A 134 -4.26 -20.48 -14.23
N VAL A 135 -4.06 -19.21 -14.54
CA VAL A 135 -4.65 -18.08 -13.80
C VAL A 135 -5.61 -17.33 -14.70
N GLU A 136 -6.88 -17.34 -14.34
CA GLU A 136 -7.91 -16.51 -14.94
C GLU A 136 -8.20 -15.31 -14.02
N THR A 137 -8.21 -14.11 -14.58
CA THR A 137 -8.58 -12.89 -13.86
C THR A 137 -10.06 -12.61 -14.11
N ILE A 138 -10.84 -12.52 -13.04
CA ILE A 138 -12.27 -12.22 -13.09
C ILE A 138 -12.47 -10.81 -12.56
N ASP A 139 -12.86 -9.89 -13.44
CA ASP A 139 -13.12 -8.50 -13.09
C ASP A 139 -14.33 -8.38 -12.16
N ILE A 140 -14.20 -7.53 -11.14
CA ILE A 140 -15.29 -7.22 -10.22
C ILE A 140 -15.89 -5.88 -10.64
N ALA A 141 -17.20 -5.88 -10.88
CA ALA A 141 -17.95 -4.65 -11.07
C ALA A 141 -17.95 -3.83 -9.77
N ASN A 142 -17.71 -2.54 -9.90
CA ASN A 142 -17.72 -1.61 -8.77
C ASN A 142 -18.87 -0.62 -8.92
N ASP A 143 -19.97 -0.88 -8.21
CA ASP A 143 -21.16 -0.03 -8.23
C ASP A 143 -20.95 1.30 -7.46
N MET A 144 -19.89 1.40 -6.65
CA MET A 144 -19.56 2.59 -5.86
C MET A 144 -18.08 3.00 -6.08
N PRO A 145 -17.73 3.48 -7.30
CA PRO A 145 -16.36 3.88 -7.62
C PRO A 145 -15.88 5.03 -6.73
N VAL A 146 -14.56 5.12 -6.56
CA VAL A 146 -13.91 6.26 -5.90
C VAL A 146 -13.53 7.31 -6.94
N VAL A 147 -13.87 8.57 -6.67
CA VAL A 147 -13.62 9.70 -7.57
C VAL A 147 -12.81 10.76 -6.85
N THR A 148 -11.70 11.16 -7.43
CA THR A 148 -10.91 12.30 -6.94
C THR A 148 -11.13 13.52 -7.85
N ILE A 149 -11.44 14.65 -7.26
CA ILE A 149 -11.60 15.93 -7.96
C ILE A 149 -10.41 16.84 -7.59
N PRO A 150 -9.61 17.29 -8.55
CA PRO A 150 -9.63 16.95 -9.97
C PRO A 150 -9.12 15.53 -10.23
N LYS A 151 -9.48 14.95 -11.39
CA LYS A 151 -8.99 13.65 -11.81
C LYS A 151 -7.47 13.65 -11.87
N GLN A 152 -6.85 12.63 -11.27
CA GLN A 152 -5.41 12.45 -11.21
C GLN A 152 -4.88 11.77 -12.48
N ASP A 153 -3.59 11.99 -12.80
CA ASP A 153 -2.92 11.24 -13.86
C ASP A 153 -2.35 9.94 -13.29
N ARG A 154 -2.57 8.84 -13.99
CA ARG A 154 -2.02 7.53 -13.58
C ARG A 154 -0.50 7.57 -13.52
N GLY A 155 0.07 7.01 -12.47
CA GLY A 155 1.51 6.80 -12.34
C GLY A 155 2.36 8.02 -12.00
N LYS A 156 1.78 9.22 -11.85
CA LYS A 156 2.49 10.43 -11.43
C LYS A 156 2.16 10.80 -9.98
N ARG A 157 2.72 10.07 -9.04
CA ARG A 157 2.56 10.38 -7.60
C ARG A 157 3.25 11.67 -7.15
N SER A 158 4.26 12.13 -7.88
CA SER A 158 5.07 13.29 -7.50
C SER A 158 4.36 14.64 -7.59
N GLU A 159 3.25 14.72 -8.33
CA GLU A 159 2.51 15.97 -8.53
C GLU A 159 1.01 15.71 -8.48
N LEU A 160 0.45 15.71 -7.26
CA LEU A 160 -1.00 15.63 -7.10
C LEU A 160 -1.65 16.87 -7.68
N LYS A 161 -2.54 16.68 -8.67
CA LYS A 161 -3.39 17.76 -9.16
C LYS A 161 -4.35 18.21 -8.06
N SER A 162 -4.45 19.50 -7.89
CA SER A 162 -5.35 20.14 -6.91
C SER A 162 -5.97 21.39 -7.47
N LEU A 163 -7.13 21.74 -6.99
CA LEU A 163 -7.89 22.96 -7.32
C LEU A 163 -7.91 23.92 -6.13
N THR A 164 -8.24 25.17 -6.36
CA THR A 164 -8.66 26.05 -5.25
C THR A 164 -9.93 25.49 -4.62
N TRP A 165 -10.24 25.89 -3.39
CA TRP A 165 -11.46 25.48 -2.72
C TRP A 165 -12.72 25.72 -3.55
N GLU A 166 -12.84 26.94 -4.11
CA GLU A 166 -14.02 27.32 -4.91
C GLU A 166 -14.16 26.52 -6.21
N GLU A 167 -13.03 26.24 -6.90
CA GLU A 167 -13.03 25.41 -8.10
C GLU A 167 -13.41 23.96 -7.78
N ALA A 168 -12.84 23.38 -6.69
CA ALA A 168 -13.13 22.01 -6.27
C ALA A 168 -14.62 21.87 -5.87
N ARG A 169 -15.15 22.84 -5.13
CA ARG A 169 -16.55 22.88 -4.73
C ARG A 169 -17.47 22.92 -5.96
N LYS A 170 -17.21 23.82 -6.91
CA LYS A 170 -18.00 23.93 -8.17
C LYS A 170 -17.91 22.66 -9.00
N ALA A 171 -16.73 22.06 -9.10
CA ALA A 171 -16.55 20.82 -9.83
C ALA A 171 -17.32 19.65 -9.19
N PHE A 172 -17.42 19.63 -7.86
CA PHE A 172 -18.22 18.62 -7.16
C PHE A 172 -19.74 18.87 -7.36
N GLU A 173 -20.20 20.10 -7.36
CA GLU A 173 -21.60 20.46 -7.65
C GLU A 173 -22.04 20.08 -9.07
N GLN A 174 -21.09 19.94 -10.00
CA GLN A 174 -21.31 19.63 -11.41
C GLN A 174 -21.08 18.16 -11.79
N ILE A 175 -20.76 17.29 -10.82
CA ILE A 175 -20.65 15.85 -11.09
C ILE A 175 -22.01 15.31 -11.55
N ASP A 176 -21.98 14.25 -12.35
CA ASP A 176 -23.20 13.58 -12.79
C ASP A 176 -24.07 13.19 -11.59
N SER A 177 -25.31 13.72 -11.57
CA SER A 177 -26.25 13.53 -10.46
C SER A 177 -26.63 12.08 -10.24
N ASP A 178 -26.61 11.25 -11.29
CA ASP A 178 -26.95 9.84 -11.24
C ASP A 178 -25.77 8.92 -10.87
N MET A 179 -24.56 9.49 -10.85
CA MET A 179 -23.36 8.72 -10.48
C MET A 179 -23.33 8.41 -8.98
N GLU A 180 -23.49 7.15 -8.64
CA GLU A 180 -23.25 6.67 -7.28
C GLU A 180 -21.75 6.44 -7.08
N CYS A 181 -21.09 7.27 -6.27
CA CYS A 181 -19.63 7.20 -6.06
C CYS A 181 -19.23 7.82 -4.72
N TYR A 182 -18.02 7.49 -4.27
CA TYR A 182 -17.36 8.20 -3.18
C TYR A 182 -16.47 9.30 -3.72
N VAL A 183 -16.51 10.50 -3.13
CA VAL A 183 -15.77 11.66 -3.64
C VAL A 183 -14.75 12.18 -2.66
N ARG A 184 -13.51 12.36 -3.15
CA ARG A 184 -12.43 13.09 -2.49
C ARG A 184 -12.14 14.37 -3.26
N LEU A 185 -12.03 15.51 -2.53
CA LEU A 185 -11.60 16.79 -3.10
C LEU A 185 -10.12 17.02 -2.79
N ASN A 186 -9.28 17.13 -3.81
CA ASN A 186 -7.90 17.57 -3.66
C ASN A 186 -7.84 19.10 -3.81
N VAL A 187 -7.58 19.78 -2.71
CA VAL A 187 -7.63 21.25 -2.62
C VAL A 187 -6.25 21.79 -2.30
N LYS A 188 -5.84 22.86 -3.00
CA LYS A 188 -4.59 23.57 -2.73
C LYS A 188 -4.57 24.11 -1.30
N ASP A 189 -3.50 23.82 -0.58
CA ASP A 189 -3.27 24.37 0.76
C ASP A 189 -2.65 25.77 0.65
N ASP A 190 -3.49 26.74 0.25
CA ASP A 190 -3.11 28.13 -0.04
C ASP A 190 -3.67 29.13 0.99
N GLY A 191 -4.22 28.63 2.08
CA GLY A 191 -4.84 29.43 3.13
C GLY A 191 -6.27 29.88 2.83
N THR A 192 -6.83 29.53 1.66
CA THR A 192 -8.21 29.92 1.29
C THR A 192 -9.26 28.90 1.69
N ILE A 193 -8.85 27.73 2.20
CA ILE A 193 -9.77 26.66 2.61
C ILE A 193 -10.50 27.08 3.88
N PRO A 194 -11.85 27.20 3.86
CA PRO A 194 -12.60 27.50 5.07
C PRO A 194 -12.40 26.46 6.17
N VAL A 195 -12.56 26.87 7.42
CA VAL A 195 -12.50 25.93 8.56
C VAL A 195 -13.60 24.86 8.43
N GLU A 196 -14.79 25.28 7.95
CA GLU A 196 -15.97 24.43 7.75
C GLU A 196 -16.00 23.74 6.38
N ALA A 197 -14.89 23.71 5.64
CA ALA A 197 -14.84 23.14 4.27
C ALA A 197 -15.42 21.72 4.18
N LYS A 198 -15.13 20.87 5.18
CA LYS A 198 -15.65 19.51 5.26
C LYS A 198 -17.18 19.49 5.39
N ASP A 199 -17.74 20.33 6.25
CA ASP A 199 -19.19 20.41 6.50
C ASP A 199 -19.93 21.00 5.30
N ILE A 200 -19.31 21.97 4.63
CA ILE A 200 -19.85 22.56 3.39
C ILE A 200 -19.88 21.48 2.29
N ALA A 201 -18.77 20.76 2.09
CA ALA A 201 -18.69 19.70 1.07
C ALA A 201 -19.67 18.55 1.35
N ALA A 202 -19.85 18.17 2.61
CA ALA A 202 -20.77 17.09 3.01
C ALA A 202 -22.24 17.40 2.68
N LYS A 203 -22.61 18.69 2.59
CA LYS A 203 -23.98 19.15 2.25
C LYS A 203 -24.22 19.30 0.75
N ILE A 204 -23.19 19.26 -0.08
CA ILE A 204 -23.32 19.41 -1.54
C ILE A 204 -24.23 18.35 -2.15
N PRO A 205 -24.06 17.03 -1.87
CA PRO A 205 -24.89 16.00 -2.46
C PRO A 205 -26.39 16.24 -2.23
N GLU A 206 -26.79 16.50 -1.01
CA GLU A 206 -28.18 16.77 -0.66
C GLU A 206 -28.71 18.03 -1.36
N ARG A 207 -27.94 19.13 -1.30
CA ARG A 207 -28.30 20.42 -1.89
C ARG A 207 -28.46 20.37 -3.40
N CYS A 208 -27.60 19.58 -4.09
CA CYS A 208 -27.55 19.48 -5.54
C CYS A 208 -28.28 18.23 -6.09
N GLY A 209 -28.88 17.41 -5.23
CA GLY A 209 -29.54 16.18 -5.64
C GLY A 209 -28.61 15.11 -6.23
N LEU A 210 -27.36 15.04 -5.74
CA LEU A 210 -26.37 14.09 -6.22
C LEU A 210 -26.47 12.76 -5.46
N LYS A 211 -26.29 11.64 -6.15
CA LYS A 211 -26.13 10.31 -5.55
C LYS A 211 -24.73 10.06 -5.01
N ALA A 212 -23.77 10.90 -5.37
CA ALA A 212 -22.40 10.86 -4.89
C ALA A 212 -22.32 11.08 -3.37
N LYS A 213 -21.37 10.39 -2.72
CA LYS A 213 -21.09 10.52 -1.28
C LYS A 213 -19.76 11.22 -1.06
N PHE A 214 -19.80 12.36 -0.39
CA PHE A 214 -18.58 13.06 0.01
C PHE A 214 -17.83 12.26 1.11
N CYS A 215 -16.51 12.15 0.99
CA CYS A 215 -15.65 11.48 1.98
C CYS A 215 -14.71 12.45 2.67
N LEU A 216 -13.87 13.16 1.92
CA LEU A 216 -12.84 14.01 2.53
C LEU A 216 -12.36 15.14 1.62
N VAL A 217 -11.83 16.18 2.27
CA VAL A 217 -10.99 17.20 1.65
C VAL A 217 -9.53 16.86 1.93
N ASN A 218 -8.77 16.61 0.89
CA ASN A 218 -7.34 16.40 0.95
C ASN A 218 -6.61 17.70 0.64
N ARG A 219 -5.81 18.22 1.58
CA ARG A 219 -5.04 19.46 1.42
C ARG A 219 -3.72 19.15 0.75
N VAL A 220 -3.53 19.67 -0.45
CA VAL A 220 -2.32 19.46 -1.26
C VAL A 220 -1.40 20.67 -1.11
N LYS A 221 -0.28 20.50 -0.43
CA LYS A 221 0.75 21.53 -0.33
C LYS A 221 1.47 21.64 -1.69
N LYS A 222 1.78 22.88 -2.12
CA LYS A 222 2.69 23.07 -3.24
C LYS A 222 4.06 22.47 -2.86
N SER A 223 4.58 21.58 -3.68
CA SER A 223 6.00 21.28 -3.65
C SER A 223 6.73 22.56 -4.04
N SER A 224 7.32 23.26 -3.08
CA SER A 224 8.18 24.42 -3.36
C SER A 224 9.40 23.89 -4.11
N PRO A 225 9.72 24.40 -5.32
CA PRO A 225 10.98 24.07 -5.99
C PRO A 225 12.20 24.58 -5.22
N ASP A 226 12.01 25.41 -4.20
CA ASP A 226 13.03 26.01 -3.36
C ASP A 226 13.23 25.35 -1.98
N ALA A 227 12.71 24.16 -1.75
CA ALA A 227 13.18 23.35 -0.62
C ALA A 227 14.58 22.75 -0.89
N GLY A 228 15.37 23.42 -1.71
CA GLY A 228 16.81 23.24 -1.94
C GLY A 228 17.68 23.98 -0.94
N THR A 229 17.19 24.27 0.25
CA THR A 229 18.03 24.67 1.39
C THR A 229 17.91 23.61 2.46
N SER A 230 18.80 22.66 2.37
CA SER A 230 19.54 22.00 3.43
C SER A 230 18.93 22.09 4.85
N THR A 231 17.82 21.47 5.09
CA THR A 231 17.77 20.56 6.22
C THR A 231 18.22 19.21 5.63
N GLU A 232 19.48 18.85 5.87
CA GLU A 232 19.93 17.48 5.72
C GLU A 232 18.86 16.63 6.42
N LYS A 233 18.00 15.96 5.63
CA LYS A 233 17.18 14.89 6.17
C LYS A 233 18.21 13.91 6.69
N VAL A 234 18.38 13.88 8.00
CA VAL A 234 19.25 12.92 8.67
C VAL A 234 18.61 11.57 8.39
N SER A 235 19.02 10.93 7.31
CA SER A 235 18.60 9.56 7.00
C SER A 235 19.29 8.64 8.00
N ILE A 236 18.63 8.43 9.12
CA ILE A 236 19.12 7.49 10.14
C ILE A 236 18.72 6.10 9.65
N SER A 237 19.70 5.25 9.48
CA SER A 237 19.45 3.85 9.17
C SER A 237 18.69 3.17 10.30
N THR A 238 17.89 2.15 10.00
CA THR A 238 17.17 1.34 11.00
C THR A 238 18.11 0.74 12.05
N ALA A 239 19.36 0.46 11.67
CA ALA A 239 20.39 -0.03 12.58
C ALA A 239 20.88 1.03 13.56
N GLU A 240 20.93 2.29 13.14
CA GLU A 240 21.26 3.43 14.01
C GLU A 240 20.11 3.78 14.95
N LEU A 241 18.87 3.80 14.43
CA LEU A 241 17.65 3.97 15.25
C LEU A 241 17.56 2.92 16.37
N GLY A 242 17.88 1.67 16.08
CA GLY A 242 17.87 0.58 17.06
C GLY A 242 18.95 0.72 18.16
N ARG A 243 19.94 1.60 17.99
CA ARG A 243 20.99 1.91 18.98
C ARG A 243 20.72 3.17 19.79
N MET A 244 19.72 3.96 19.37
CA MET A 244 19.37 5.20 20.04
C MET A 244 18.47 4.95 21.24
N THR A 245 18.59 5.81 22.24
CA THR A 245 17.63 5.80 23.36
C THR A 245 16.30 6.41 22.91
N PRO A 246 15.16 6.05 23.54
CA PRO A 246 13.88 6.69 23.26
C PRO A 246 13.93 8.22 23.37
N TYR A 247 14.71 8.74 24.32
CA TYR A 247 14.94 10.17 24.49
C TYR A 247 15.63 10.80 23.26
N SER A 248 16.72 10.20 22.78
CA SER A 248 17.45 10.69 21.59
C SER A 248 16.59 10.66 20.34
N VAL A 249 15.70 9.68 20.19
CA VAL A 249 14.75 9.62 19.08
C VAL A 249 13.70 10.74 19.18
N ALA A 250 13.17 11.00 20.38
CA ALA A 250 12.24 12.09 20.63
C ALA A 250 12.86 13.46 20.37
N GLU A 251 14.09 13.68 20.83
CA GLU A 251 14.84 14.93 20.60
C GLU A 251 15.08 15.19 19.12
N LEU A 252 15.42 14.16 18.34
CA LEU A 252 15.59 14.23 16.90
C LEU A 252 14.27 14.58 16.19
N PHE A 253 13.17 13.95 16.59
CA PHE A 253 11.84 14.23 16.05
C PHE A 253 11.41 15.67 16.33
N LEU A 254 11.63 16.17 17.55
CA LEU A 254 11.32 17.55 17.92
C LEU A 254 12.13 18.55 17.10
N LYS A 255 13.40 18.24 16.84
CA LYS A 255 14.29 19.04 15.98
C LYS A 255 13.81 19.09 14.53
N GLU A 256 13.46 17.94 13.95
CA GLU A 256 12.96 17.88 12.57
C GLU A 256 11.60 18.55 12.39
N THR A 257 10.75 18.54 13.42
CA THR A 257 9.43 19.17 13.38
C THR A 257 9.44 20.67 13.73
N GLY A 258 10.61 21.24 14.01
CA GLY A 258 10.75 22.66 14.38
C GLY A 258 10.27 22.97 15.79
N ASN A 259 10.16 21.97 16.65
CA ASN A 259 9.69 22.10 18.04
C ASN A 259 10.86 21.97 19.05
N GLU A 260 12.03 22.50 18.70
CA GLU A 260 13.26 22.37 19.48
C GLU A 260 13.17 22.92 20.94
N GLY A 261 12.12 23.66 21.26
CA GLY A 261 11.91 24.20 22.61
C GLY A 261 11.07 23.33 23.54
N LEU A 262 10.63 22.18 23.09
CA LEU A 262 9.83 21.25 23.92
C LEU A 262 10.78 20.25 24.60
N ASP A 263 10.57 20.06 25.92
CA ASP A 263 11.29 19.02 26.67
C ASP A 263 10.72 17.64 26.28
N PRO A 264 11.52 16.71 25.75
CA PRO A 264 11.07 15.37 25.39
C PRO A 264 10.64 14.50 26.58
N GLN A 265 10.74 14.99 27.81
CA GLN A 265 10.25 14.33 29.03
C GLN A 265 8.84 14.76 29.44
N ILE A 266 8.26 15.74 28.75
CA ILE A 266 6.86 16.17 28.91
C ILE A 266 5.98 15.58 27.80
#